data_098850b49352e3ae6f30f14f90413392
#
_entry.id   098850b49352e3ae6f30f14f90413392
#
_cell.length_a   1.000
_cell.length_b   1.000
_cell.length_c   1.000
_cell.angle_alpha   90.00
_cell.angle_beta   90.00
_cell.angle_gamma   90.00
#
_symmetry.space_group_name_H-M   'P 1'
#
loop_
_entity.id
_entity.type
_entity.pdbx_description
1 polymer ?
#
loop_
_entity_poly.entity_id
_entity_poly.type
_entity_poly.pdbx_seq_one_letter_code
_entity_poly.pdbx_strand_id
1 'polypeptide(L)'
;MFRDRLLFSLVLTIPILYFSAQIQEWFGYEAVSFTGSTWITPVLATVLFFYGGGPFLKGAVREWRDRKPGMMTLIAVAITVAYTYSLAVTFGFPGDDFYWELATLIDVMLLGHWVEMKSVVSASSALDELAAMVPDVAHRIEEDGSVTDVPVSSLEIGQRFVVRPGEQVPVDGDVVEGRSSMNEAFLTGESKPVSKQPGSEIVSGAINGEGALTVAVTRTGDDTTLSQIMRLVQDAQASRSRFQQLADRAAFWLTIIAIGVAAPTFFIWLGVGAGVTFAVTRTVTVLVIACPHALGLAIPLVTANATTMAAENGVLVRNREAFERGKDIAYVALDKTGTLTEG
;
A
#
# COMPACT_ATOMS: atom_id res chain seq x y z
N MET A 1 4.95 0.96 11.07
CA MET A 1 3.99 1.78 11.84
C MET A 1 2.81 0.96 12.37
N PHE A 2 1.94 0.32 11.51
CA PHE A 2 0.82 -0.50 11.99
C PHE A 2 1.26 -1.76 12.74
N ARG A 3 2.28 -2.47 12.27
CA ARG A 3 2.85 -3.65 12.93
C ARG A 3 3.29 -3.36 14.36
N ASP A 4 4.05 -2.31 14.56
CA ASP A 4 4.64 -1.98 15.86
C ASP A 4 3.55 -1.55 16.85
N ARG A 5 2.52 -0.84 16.35
CA ARG A 5 1.33 -0.48 17.13
C ARG A 5 0.50 -1.71 17.50
N LEU A 6 0.32 -2.64 16.55
CA LEU A 6 -0.37 -3.91 16.80
C LEU A 6 0.32 -4.73 17.91
N LEU A 7 1.63 -4.94 17.77
CA LEU A 7 2.39 -5.71 18.76
C LEU A 7 2.31 -5.09 20.15
N PHE A 8 2.44 -3.77 20.24
CA PHE A 8 2.29 -3.04 21.48
C PHE A 8 0.85 -3.13 22.04
N SER A 9 -0.17 -2.97 21.18
CA SER A 9 -1.57 -3.09 21.56
C SER A 9 -1.89 -4.48 22.10
N LEU A 10 -1.44 -5.54 21.43
CA LEU A 10 -1.64 -6.93 21.88
C LEU A 10 -1.07 -7.17 23.29
N VAL A 11 0.11 -6.60 23.59
CA VAL A 11 0.69 -6.69 24.95
C VAL A 11 -0.21 -6.01 25.99
N LEU A 12 -0.82 -4.87 25.67
CA LEU A 12 -1.74 -4.17 26.57
C LEU A 12 -3.11 -4.85 26.65
N THR A 13 -3.56 -5.48 25.58
CA THR A 13 -4.85 -6.19 25.53
C THR A 13 -4.87 -7.41 26.45
N ILE A 14 -3.77 -8.14 26.61
CA ILE A 14 -3.70 -9.32 27.51
C ILE A 14 -4.14 -8.97 28.93
N PRO A 15 -3.55 -7.99 29.64
CA PRO A 15 -4.02 -7.65 30.98
C PRO A 15 -5.42 -7.02 30.98
N ILE A 16 -5.82 -6.29 29.94
CA ILE A 16 -7.20 -5.77 29.84
C ILE A 16 -8.21 -6.93 29.83
N LEU A 17 -7.96 -7.97 29.02
CA LEU A 17 -8.80 -9.17 28.98
C LEU A 17 -8.79 -9.91 30.33
N TYR A 18 -7.62 -10.06 30.97
CA TYR A 18 -7.50 -10.76 32.24
C TYR A 18 -8.31 -10.09 33.36
N PHE A 19 -8.35 -8.76 33.41
CA PHE A 19 -9.08 -8.01 34.43
C PHE A 19 -10.53 -7.66 34.03
N SER A 20 -10.98 -7.98 32.81
CA SER A 20 -12.35 -7.73 32.37
C SER A 20 -13.36 -8.63 33.11
N ALA A 21 -14.38 -8.03 33.72
CA ALA A 21 -15.43 -8.76 34.43
C ALA A 21 -16.17 -9.74 33.52
N GLN A 22 -16.46 -9.35 32.30
CA GLN A 22 -17.16 -10.19 31.31
C GLN A 22 -16.34 -11.43 30.91
N ILE A 23 -15.02 -11.28 30.73
CA ILE A 23 -14.13 -12.39 30.41
C ILE A 23 -13.99 -13.35 31.60
N GLN A 24 -13.92 -12.81 32.81
CA GLN A 24 -13.91 -13.63 34.06
C GLN A 24 -15.19 -14.46 34.17
N GLU A 25 -16.34 -13.87 33.90
CA GLU A 25 -17.63 -14.59 33.93
C GLU A 25 -17.68 -15.71 32.87
N TRP A 26 -17.24 -15.46 31.63
CA TRP A 26 -17.26 -16.45 30.56
C TRP A 26 -16.34 -17.65 30.80
N PHE A 27 -15.18 -17.42 31.43
CA PHE A 27 -14.17 -18.45 31.64
C PHE A 27 -14.18 -19.00 33.09
N GLY A 28 -15.00 -18.46 33.99
CA GLY A 28 -15.18 -18.95 35.34
C GLY A 28 -13.95 -18.79 36.24
N TYR A 29 -13.19 -17.69 36.06
CA TYR A 29 -12.05 -17.38 36.94
C TYR A 29 -12.24 -16.03 37.62
N GLU A 30 -11.50 -15.80 38.68
CA GLU A 30 -11.42 -14.51 39.36
C GLU A 30 -10.01 -13.93 39.21
N ALA A 31 -9.91 -12.70 38.76
CA ALA A 31 -8.63 -12.01 38.67
C ALA A 31 -8.11 -11.62 40.08
N VAL A 32 -6.80 -11.57 40.23
CA VAL A 32 -6.16 -11.21 41.49
C VAL A 32 -6.56 -9.76 41.85
N SER A 33 -7.25 -9.61 43.02
CA SER A 33 -7.66 -8.32 43.53
C SER A 33 -6.61 -7.76 44.51
N PHE A 34 -6.19 -6.52 44.27
CA PHE A 34 -5.30 -5.75 45.13
C PHE A 34 -5.65 -4.26 45.09
N THR A 35 -5.13 -3.48 46.01
CA THR A 35 -5.41 -2.03 46.05
C THR A 35 -4.98 -1.39 44.76
N GLY A 36 -5.94 -0.86 43.97
CA GLY A 36 -5.70 -0.23 42.66
C GLY A 36 -5.90 -1.13 41.46
N SER A 37 -6.22 -2.41 41.59
CA SER A 37 -6.48 -3.33 40.45
C SER A 37 -7.59 -2.82 39.53
N THR A 38 -8.58 -2.11 40.07
CA THR A 38 -9.69 -1.50 39.31
C THR A 38 -9.25 -0.42 38.30
N TRP A 39 -8.05 0.17 38.51
CA TRP A 39 -7.50 1.18 37.62
C TRP A 39 -6.64 0.62 36.48
N ILE A 40 -6.28 -0.66 36.51
CA ILE A 40 -5.43 -1.28 35.50
C ILE A 40 -6.08 -1.19 34.11
N THR A 41 -7.31 -1.68 34.00
CA THR A 41 -8.04 -1.71 32.74
C THR A 41 -8.29 -0.30 32.17
N PRO A 42 -8.81 0.69 32.92
CA PRO A 42 -8.98 2.06 32.41
C PRO A 42 -7.69 2.73 31.94
N VAL A 43 -6.58 2.55 32.69
CA VAL A 43 -5.29 3.16 32.34
C VAL A 43 -4.72 2.52 31.08
N LEU A 44 -4.69 1.20 31.00
CA LEU A 44 -4.17 0.49 29.83
C LEU A 44 -5.03 0.75 28.60
N ALA A 45 -6.35 0.74 28.74
CA ALA A 45 -7.29 1.07 27.66
C ALA A 45 -7.12 2.51 27.18
N THR A 46 -6.81 3.46 28.09
CA THR A 46 -6.51 4.85 27.70
C THR A 46 -5.25 4.92 26.82
N VAL A 47 -4.17 4.25 27.23
CA VAL A 47 -2.93 4.18 26.45
C VAL A 47 -3.21 3.55 25.09
N LEU A 48 -3.97 2.45 25.06
CA LEU A 48 -4.32 1.73 23.85
C LEU A 48 -5.20 2.58 22.92
N PHE A 49 -6.17 3.31 23.44
CA PHE A 49 -7.03 4.22 22.69
C PHE A 49 -6.24 5.30 21.96
N PHE A 50 -5.33 6.00 22.66
CA PHE A 50 -4.54 7.07 22.05
C PHE A 50 -3.40 6.55 21.16
N TYR A 51 -2.72 5.49 21.56
CA TYR A 51 -1.58 4.96 20.81
C TYR A 51 -2.04 4.01 19.69
N GLY A 52 -2.79 2.97 20.01
CA GLY A 52 -3.32 1.99 19.05
C GLY A 52 -4.41 2.58 18.16
N GLY A 53 -5.37 3.29 18.76
CA GLY A 53 -6.47 3.98 18.07
C GLY A 53 -6.05 5.24 17.31
N GLY A 54 -4.88 5.81 17.62
CA GLY A 54 -4.40 7.08 17.05
C GLY A 54 -4.41 7.16 15.52
N PRO A 55 -4.04 6.14 14.74
CA PRO A 55 -4.16 6.17 13.28
C PRO A 55 -5.60 6.36 12.81
N PHE A 56 -6.56 5.69 13.43
CA PHE A 56 -7.99 5.78 13.10
C PHE A 56 -8.56 7.15 13.42
N LEU A 57 -8.22 7.69 14.59
CA LEU A 57 -8.64 9.04 15.00
C LEU A 57 -8.09 10.11 14.04
N LYS A 58 -6.80 10.03 13.69
CA LYS A 58 -6.19 10.97 12.72
C LYS A 58 -6.75 10.77 11.30
N GLY A 59 -7.01 9.53 10.91
CA GLY A 59 -7.66 9.19 9.65
C GLY A 59 -9.06 9.77 9.54
N ALA A 60 -9.87 9.63 10.58
CA ALA A 60 -11.22 10.20 10.65
C ALA A 60 -11.20 11.73 10.51
N VAL A 61 -10.30 12.43 11.21
CA VAL A 61 -10.16 13.89 11.07
C VAL A 61 -9.85 14.28 9.63
N ARG A 62 -8.99 13.53 8.94
CA ARG A 62 -8.67 13.76 7.53
C ARG A 62 -9.89 13.52 6.63
N GLU A 63 -10.60 12.39 6.79
CA GLU A 63 -11.82 12.07 6.04
C GLU A 63 -12.90 13.15 6.20
N TRP A 64 -13.08 13.66 7.43
CA TRP A 64 -14.01 14.76 7.70
C TRP A 64 -13.59 16.07 7.06
N ARG A 65 -12.30 16.40 7.12
CA ARG A 65 -11.74 17.59 6.45
C ARG A 65 -11.94 17.54 4.94
N ASP A 66 -11.78 16.37 4.36
CA ASP A 66 -11.95 16.12 2.92
C ASP A 66 -13.44 15.93 2.53
N ARG A 67 -14.37 16.03 3.51
CA ARG A 67 -15.82 15.81 3.35
C ARG A 67 -16.17 14.45 2.74
N LYS A 68 -15.37 13.45 3.02
CA LYS A 68 -15.53 12.07 2.55
C LYS A 68 -15.39 11.10 3.72
N PRO A 69 -16.36 11.09 4.68
CA PRO A 69 -16.32 10.13 5.77
C PRO A 69 -16.32 8.70 5.21
N GLY A 70 -15.50 7.85 5.80
CA GLY A 70 -15.29 6.48 5.35
C GLY A 70 -14.96 5.55 6.51
N MET A 71 -14.18 4.52 6.24
CA MET A 71 -13.85 3.48 7.20
C MET A 71 -13.17 4.00 8.46
N MET A 72 -12.22 4.94 8.34
CA MET A 72 -11.53 5.50 9.50
C MET A 72 -12.49 6.26 10.42
N THR A 73 -13.48 6.95 9.85
CA THR A 73 -14.54 7.63 10.61
C THR A 73 -15.38 6.64 11.41
N LEU A 74 -15.82 5.52 10.81
CA LEU A 74 -16.61 4.50 11.51
C LEU A 74 -15.85 3.89 12.69
N ILE A 75 -14.60 3.49 12.46
CA ILE A 75 -13.76 2.93 13.51
C ILE A 75 -13.55 3.97 14.63
N ALA A 76 -13.20 5.20 14.27
CA ALA A 76 -12.97 6.26 15.23
C ALA A 76 -14.22 6.57 16.09
N VAL A 77 -15.42 6.59 15.49
CA VAL A 77 -16.67 6.78 16.22
C VAL A 77 -16.91 5.59 17.15
N ALA A 78 -16.79 4.36 16.68
CA ALA A 78 -17.01 3.17 17.49
C ALA A 78 -16.07 3.10 18.71
N ILE A 79 -14.74 3.28 18.50
CA ILE A 79 -13.77 3.26 19.59
C ILE A 79 -13.95 4.44 20.55
N THR A 80 -14.37 5.62 20.05
CA THR A 80 -14.61 6.80 20.89
C THR A 80 -15.84 6.59 21.77
N VAL A 81 -16.93 6.05 21.21
CA VAL A 81 -18.15 5.73 21.98
C VAL A 81 -17.85 4.69 23.05
N ALA A 82 -17.17 3.58 22.70
CA ALA A 82 -16.78 2.54 23.66
C ALA A 82 -15.90 3.11 24.77
N TYR A 83 -14.88 3.89 24.42
CA TYR A 83 -13.95 4.49 25.38
C TYR A 83 -14.63 5.48 26.33
N THR A 84 -15.39 6.44 25.79
CA THR A 84 -16.04 7.50 26.60
C THR A 84 -17.11 6.93 27.52
N TYR A 85 -17.85 5.93 27.05
CA TYR A 85 -18.82 5.23 27.90
C TYR A 85 -18.14 4.44 29.02
N SER A 86 -17.11 3.65 28.71
CA SER A 86 -16.36 2.88 29.72
C SER A 86 -15.69 3.79 30.75
N LEU A 87 -15.21 4.94 30.31
CA LEU A 87 -14.65 5.95 31.22
C LEU A 87 -15.73 6.50 32.14
N ALA A 88 -16.94 6.76 31.65
CA ALA A 88 -18.06 7.20 32.48
C ALA A 88 -18.43 6.12 33.53
N VAL A 89 -18.46 4.83 33.15
CA VAL A 89 -18.69 3.71 34.06
C VAL A 89 -17.60 3.66 35.14
N THR A 90 -16.34 3.85 34.79
CA THR A 90 -15.22 3.91 35.74
C THR A 90 -15.42 5.01 36.80
N PHE A 91 -16.04 6.12 36.44
CA PHE A 91 -16.35 7.24 37.35
C PHE A 91 -17.73 7.13 38.05
N GLY A 92 -18.35 5.95 37.98
CA GLY A 92 -19.57 5.66 38.74
C GLY A 92 -20.88 5.71 37.94
N PHE A 93 -20.83 5.83 36.62
CA PHE A 93 -22.02 5.66 35.82
C PHE A 93 -22.48 4.20 35.86
N PRO A 94 -23.79 3.90 36.04
CA PRO A 94 -24.26 2.50 36.11
C PRO A 94 -24.12 1.79 34.76
N GLY A 95 -23.58 0.56 34.80
CA GLY A 95 -23.44 -0.30 33.63
C GLY A 95 -22.10 -1.05 33.62
N ASP A 96 -21.86 -1.82 32.56
CA ASP A 96 -20.64 -2.58 32.34
C ASP A 96 -19.73 -1.80 31.38
N ASP A 97 -18.42 -1.85 31.63
CA ASP A 97 -17.46 -1.20 30.73
C ASP A 97 -17.24 -2.01 29.44
N PHE A 98 -16.71 -1.35 28.41
CA PHE A 98 -16.37 -1.94 27.11
C PHE A 98 -14.88 -1.85 26.81
N TYR A 99 -14.03 -1.90 27.80
CA TYR A 99 -12.59 -1.79 27.59
C TYR A 99 -12.01 -2.97 26.83
N TRP A 100 -12.53 -4.19 27.05
CA TRP A 100 -12.04 -5.36 26.34
C TRP A 100 -12.50 -5.38 24.88
N GLU A 101 -13.73 -4.94 24.58
CA GLU A 101 -14.24 -4.77 23.22
C GLU A 101 -13.45 -3.68 22.47
N LEU A 102 -13.20 -2.57 23.15
CA LEU A 102 -12.36 -1.48 22.62
C LEU A 102 -10.97 -2.00 22.24
N ALA A 103 -10.33 -2.77 23.14
CA ALA A 103 -8.99 -3.31 22.94
C ALA A 103 -8.96 -4.28 21.75
N THR A 104 -9.85 -5.26 21.73
CA THR A 104 -9.94 -6.25 20.65
C THR A 104 -10.33 -5.64 19.32
N LEU A 105 -11.20 -4.64 19.30
CA LEU A 105 -11.57 -3.91 18.09
C LEU A 105 -10.34 -3.18 17.50
N ILE A 106 -9.57 -2.47 18.33
CA ILE A 106 -8.36 -1.77 17.88
C ILE A 106 -7.34 -2.79 17.34
N ASP A 107 -7.13 -3.92 18.02
CA ASP A 107 -6.18 -4.95 17.58
C ASP A 107 -6.57 -5.55 16.23
N VAL A 108 -7.84 -5.92 16.05
CA VAL A 108 -8.34 -6.47 14.78
C VAL A 108 -8.20 -5.44 13.65
N MET A 109 -8.49 -4.17 13.92
CA MET A 109 -8.36 -3.12 12.92
C MET A 109 -6.90 -2.81 12.57
N LEU A 110 -6.00 -2.81 13.55
CA LEU A 110 -4.56 -2.67 13.32
C LEU A 110 -3.99 -3.85 12.52
N LEU A 111 -4.43 -5.08 12.83
CA LEU A 111 -4.05 -6.29 12.09
C LEU A 111 -4.47 -6.19 10.63
N GLY A 112 -5.73 -5.84 10.38
CA GLY A 112 -6.26 -5.68 9.04
C GLY A 112 -5.45 -4.67 8.22
N HIS A 113 -5.19 -3.48 8.76
CA HIS A 113 -4.39 -2.45 8.09
C HIS A 113 -2.91 -2.85 7.90
N TRP A 114 -2.34 -3.59 8.85
CA TRP A 114 -0.98 -4.10 8.68
C TRP A 114 -0.89 -5.10 7.51
N VAL A 115 -1.83 -6.05 7.42
CA VAL A 115 -1.89 -7.02 6.31
C VAL A 115 -2.10 -6.30 4.98
N GLU A 116 -2.98 -5.30 4.94
CA GLU A 116 -3.21 -4.44 3.78
C GLU A 116 -1.92 -3.77 3.30
N MET A 117 -1.27 -3.04 4.18
CA MET A 117 -0.03 -2.33 3.86
C MET A 117 1.09 -3.26 3.41
N LYS A 118 1.22 -4.43 4.05
CA LYS A 118 2.20 -5.44 3.65
C LYS A 118 1.95 -5.93 2.22
N SER A 119 0.70 -6.18 1.87
CA SER A 119 0.31 -6.66 0.54
C SER A 119 0.55 -5.61 -0.54
N VAL A 120 0.25 -4.34 -0.25
CA VAL A 120 0.51 -3.21 -1.17
C VAL A 120 2.01 -3.00 -1.39
N VAL A 121 2.81 -3.04 -0.34
CA VAL A 121 4.28 -2.87 -0.43
C VAL A 121 4.92 -4.02 -1.21
N SER A 122 4.47 -5.25 -1.00
CA SER A 122 5.00 -6.42 -1.74
C SER A 122 4.77 -6.32 -3.25
N ALA A 123 3.73 -5.62 -3.68
CA ALA A 123 3.44 -5.41 -5.10
C ALA A 123 4.27 -4.28 -5.76
N SER A 124 5.03 -3.51 -4.97
CA SER A 124 5.88 -2.41 -5.48
C SER A 124 7.31 -2.83 -5.82
N SER A 125 7.71 -4.09 -5.57
CA SER A 125 9.09 -4.57 -5.77
C SER A 125 9.59 -4.51 -7.22
N ALA A 126 8.69 -4.59 -8.20
CA ALA A 126 9.05 -4.49 -9.62
C ALA A 126 9.68 -3.14 -10.00
N LEU A 127 9.29 -2.05 -9.33
CA LEU A 127 9.91 -0.72 -9.54
C LEU A 127 11.33 -0.66 -8.97
N ASP A 128 11.53 -1.28 -7.81
CA ASP A 128 12.86 -1.33 -7.18
C ASP A 128 13.84 -2.16 -8.04
N GLU A 129 13.37 -3.22 -8.68
CA GLU A 129 14.16 -4.04 -9.62
C GLU A 129 14.53 -3.24 -10.87
N LEU A 130 13.60 -2.47 -11.44
CA LEU A 130 13.90 -1.59 -12.59
C LEU A 130 14.88 -0.46 -12.20
N ALA A 131 14.73 0.12 -11.01
CA ALA A 131 15.65 1.15 -10.53
C ALA A 131 17.07 0.60 -10.34
N ALA A 132 17.22 -0.66 -9.91
CA ALA A 132 18.50 -1.32 -9.75
C ALA A 132 19.22 -1.62 -11.08
N MET A 133 18.55 -1.46 -12.23
CA MET A 133 19.17 -1.62 -13.56
C MET A 133 19.99 -0.41 -13.99
N VAL A 134 19.95 0.71 -13.29
CA VAL A 134 20.82 1.87 -13.59
C VAL A 134 22.05 1.79 -12.68
N PRO A 135 23.27 1.76 -13.24
CA PRO A 135 24.49 1.83 -12.42
C PRO A 135 24.65 3.21 -11.81
N ASP A 136 25.33 3.30 -10.66
CA ASP A 136 25.63 4.58 -10.01
C ASP A 136 26.74 5.36 -10.70
N VAL A 137 27.63 4.65 -11.42
CA VAL A 137 28.87 5.17 -12.01
C VAL A 137 28.87 4.92 -13.52
N ALA A 138 29.35 5.91 -14.27
CA ALA A 138 29.60 5.83 -15.71
C ALA A 138 31.08 6.11 -16.03
N HIS A 139 31.60 5.50 -17.09
CA HIS A 139 32.97 5.65 -17.57
C HIS A 139 33.04 6.74 -18.65
N ARG A 140 33.10 8.02 -18.23
CA ARG A 140 33.16 9.16 -19.16
C ARG A 140 34.52 9.23 -19.86
N ILE A 141 34.47 9.53 -21.17
CA ILE A 141 35.70 9.85 -21.96
C ILE A 141 35.93 11.35 -21.91
N GLU A 142 37.10 11.74 -21.47
CA GLU A 142 37.56 13.16 -21.41
C GLU A 142 38.09 13.62 -22.77
N GLU A 143 38.29 14.92 -22.95
CA GLU A 143 38.78 15.50 -24.21
C GLU A 143 40.18 14.99 -24.63
N ASP A 144 41.00 14.59 -23.64
CA ASP A 144 42.33 14.01 -23.84
C ASP A 144 42.30 12.50 -24.19
N GLY A 145 41.09 11.90 -24.24
CA GLY A 145 40.87 10.49 -24.49
C GLY A 145 41.02 9.61 -23.25
N SER A 146 41.28 10.15 -22.10
CA SER A 146 41.27 9.39 -20.83
C SER A 146 39.88 9.02 -20.40
N VAL A 147 39.73 7.91 -19.65
CA VAL A 147 38.45 7.45 -19.11
C VAL A 147 38.43 7.70 -17.61
N THR A 148 37.39 8.43 -17.17
CA THR A 148 37.21 8.79 -15.77
C THR A 148 35.90 8.28 -15.25
N ASP A 149 35.88 7.67 -14.07
CA ASP A 149 34.68 7.24 -13.40
C ASP A 149 33.94 8.42 -12.78
N VAL A 150 32.70 8.64 -13.22
CA VAL A 150 31.89 9.76 -12.77
C VAL A 150 30.49 9.26 -12.34
N PRO A 151 29.82 9.96 -11.43
CA PRO A 151 28.41 9.66 -11.14
C PRO A 151 27.57 9.79 -12.41
N VAL A 152 26.64 8.87 -12.64
CA VAL A 152 25.72 8.89 -13.82
C VAL A 152 24.97 10.22 -13.91
N SER A 153 24.60 10.80 -12.78
CA SER A 153 23.91 12.09 -12.70
C SER A 153 24.73 13.30 -13.22
N SER A 154 26.02 13.13 -13.43
CA SER A 154 26.91 14.18 -13.95
C SER A 154 27.13 14.11 -15.48
N LEU A 155 26.57 13.10 -16.14
CA LEU A 155 26.64 13.00 -17.59
C LEU A 155 25.71 14.02 -18.27
N GLU A 156 26.26 14.68 -19.30
CA GLU A 156 25.55 15.69 -20.10
C GLU A 156 25.39 15.20 -21.54
N ILE A 157 24.33 15.69 -22.22
CA ILE A 157 24.04 15.37 -23.63
C ILE A 157 25.26 15.78 -24.49
N GLY A 158 25.67 14.87 -25.38
CA GLY A 158 26.80 15.04 -26.28
C GLY A 158 28.13 14.56 -25.71
N GLN A 159 28.26 14.34 -24.40
CA GLN A 159 29.43 13.70 -23.82
C GLN A 159 29.53 12.24 -24.27
N ARG A 160 30.73 11.66 -24.17
CA ARG A 160 30.96 10.27 -24.53
C ARG A 160 31.30 9.43 -23.31
N PHE A 161 30.84 8.19 -23.31
CA PHE A 161 31.15 7.22 -22.25
C PHE A 161 31.43 5.84 -22.87
N VAL A 162 32.14 5.00 -22.11
CA VAL A 162 32.41 3.61 -22.48
C VAL A 162 31.47 2.69 -21.72
N VAL A 163 30.93 1.68 -22.41
CA VAL A 163 30.24 0.54 -21.79
C VAL A 163 31.09 -0.70 -22.05
N ARG A 164 31.65 -1.26 -21.00
CA ARG A 164 32.49 -2.45 -21.07
C ARG A 164 31.64 -3.72 -21.21
N PRO A 165 32.23 -4.84 -21.63
CA PRO A 165 31.54 -6.12 -21.66
C PRO A 165 30.90 -6.47 -20.30
N GLY A 166 29.63 -6.87 -20.33
CA GLY A 166 28.86 -7.25 -19.13
C GLY A 166 28.33 -6.08 -18.30
N GLU A 167 28.69 -4.84 -18.61
CA GLU A 167 28.19 -3.65 -17.88
C GLU A 167 26.80 -3.24 -18.33
N GLN A 168 26.09 -2.58 -17.43
CA GLN A 168 24.82 -1.93 -17.71
C GLN A 168 25.02 -0.55 -18.31
N VAL A 169 24.17 -0.17 -19.24
CA VAL A 169 24.16 1.14 -19.90
C VAL A 169 23.64 2.21 -18.91
N PRO A 170 24.42 3.24 -18.58
CA PRO A 170 24.04 4.24 -17.58
C PRO A 170 22.94 5.20 -18.04
N VAL A 171 22.99 5.65 -19.31
CA VAL A 171 22.05 6.61 -19.92
C VAL A 171 21.82 6.27 -21.38
N ASP A 172 20.77 6.80 -21.99
CA ASP A 172 20.50 6.57 -23.42
C ASP A 172 21.54 7.26 -24.30
N GLY A 173 21.90 6.62 -25.40
CA GLY A 173 22.88 7.16 -26.33
C GLY A 173 22.98 6.45 -27.64
N ASP A 174 23.78 7.02 -28.55
CA ASP A 174 24.10 6.44 -29.85
C ASP A 174 25.53 5.88 -29.85
N VAL A 175 25.67 4.67 -30.36
CA VAL A 175 26.98 4.04 -30.50
C VAL A 175 27.82 4.82 -31.54
N VAL A 176 29.00 5.32 -31.10
CA VAL A 176 29.96 6.02 -31.96
C VAL A 176 31.02 5.05 -32.48
N GLU A 177 31.51 4.16 -31.59
CA GLU A 177 32.56 3.19 -31.92
C GLU A 177 32.27 1.86 -31.23
N GLY A 178 32.77 0.79 -31.83
CA GLY A 178 32.65 -0.56 -31.30
C GLY A 178 31.54 -1.36 -31.93
N ARG A 179 31.51 -2.65 -31.61
CA ARG A 179 30.40 -3.57 -31.98
C ARG A 179 30.22 -4.55 -30.84
N SER A 180 28.96 -4.78 -30.47
CA SER A 180 28.59 -5.72 -29.42
C SER A 180 27.18 -6.26 -29.65
N SER A 181 26.73 -7.14 -28.77
CA SER A 181 25.34 -7.50 -28.61
C SER A 181 24.80 -6.84 -27.34
N MET A 182 23.52 -6.50 -27.31
CA MET A 182 22.88 -5.86 -26.16
C MET A 182 21.68 -6.68 -25.71
N ASN A 183 21.61 -6.99 -24.42
CA ASN A 183 20.43 -7.62 -23.85
C ASN A 183 19.44 -6.51 -23.40
N GLU A 184 18.36 -6.40 -24.13
CA GLU A 184 17.27 -5.44 -23.91
C GLU A 184 15.98 -6.14 -23.48
N ALA A 185 16.08 -7.34 -22.90
CA ALA A 185 14.92 -8.18 -22.54
C ALA A 185 13.95 -7.48 -21.58
N PHE A 186 14.44 -6.61 -20.70
CA PHE A 186 13.60 -5.84 -19.77
C PHE A 186 12.66 -4.85 -20.48
N LEU A 187 13.04 -4.39 -21.70
CA LEU A 187 12.26 -3.45 -22.50
C LEU A 187 11.40 -4.16 -23.54
N THR A 188 11.97 -5.14 -24.25
CA THR A 188 11.34 -5.83 -25.39
C THR A 188 10.63 -7.11 -25.00
N GLY A 189 10.97 -7.72 -23.85
CA GLY A 189 10.57 -9.07 -23.47
C GLY A 189 11.30 -10.19 -24.22
N GLU A 190 12.16 -9.85 -25.20
CA GLU A 190 12.87 -10.81 -26.02
C GLU A 190 14.23 -11.17 -25.39
N SER A 191 14.47 -12.45 -25.17
CA SER A 191 15.73 -12.95 -24.58
C SER A 191 16.92 -12.91 -25.55
N LYS A 192 16.68 -12.69 -26.86
CA LYS A 192 17.72 -12.70 -27.89
C LYS A 192 18.47 -11.36 -27.88
N PRO A 193 19.80 -11.35 -27.66
CA PRO A 193 20.57 -10.12 -27.72
C PRO A 193 20.51 -9.45 -29.10
N VAL A 194 20.39 -8.12 -29.09
CA VAL A 194 20.33 -7.29 -30.30
C VAL A 194 21.74 -6.82 -30.67
N SER A 195 22.15 -7.00 -31.92
CA SER A 195 23.46 -6.53 -32.40
C SER A 195 23.49 -5.00 -32.48
N LYS A 196 24.53 -4.38 -31.91
CA LYS A 196 24.79 -2.93 -31.90
C LYS A 196 26.10 -2.60 -32.61
N GLN A 197 26.05 -1.56 -33.43
CA GLN A 197 27.18 -1.05 -34.22
C GLN A 197 27.10 0.47 -34.30
N PRO A 198 28.13 1.17 -34.80
CA PRO A 198 28.08 2.63 -34.93
C PRO A 198 26.80 3.11 -35.62
N GLY A 199 26.13 4.08 -35.00
CA GLY A 199 24.81 4.58 -35.39
C GLY A 199 23.62 3.83 -34.80
N SER A 200 23.82 2.78 -33.98
CA SER A 200 22.74 2.11 -33.25
C SER A 200 22.42 2.86 -31.97
N GLU A 201 21.13 3.04 -31.66
CA GLU A 201 20.66 3.54 -30.39
C GLU A 201 20.81 2.46 -29.31
N ILE A 202 21.23 2.86 -28.09
CA ILE A 202 21.22 2.02 -26.89
C ILE A 202 20.46 2.70 -25.76
N VAL A 203 19.89 1.89 -24.90
CA VAL A 203 18.93 2.30 -23.87
C VAL A 203 19.53 2.05 -22.47
N SER A 204 19.33 3.00 -21.59
CA SER A 204 19.70 2.90 -20.15
C SER A 204 19.12 1.61 -19.55
N GLY A 205 19.94 0.92 -18.73
CA GLY A 205 19.58 -0.35 -18.08
C GLY A 205 19.83 -1.61 -18.93
N ALA A 206 20.08 -1.49 -20.22
CA ALA A 206 20.45 -2.64 -21.07
C ALA A 206 21.83 -3.18 -20.68
N ILE A 207 22.03 -4.49 -20.82
CA ILE A 207 23.29 -5.15 -20.47
C ILE A 207 24.11 -5.35 -21.75
N ASN A 208 25.34 -4.82 -21.76
CA ASN A 208 26.25 -4.98 -22.87
C ASN A 208 26.82 -6.41 -22.92
N GLY A 209 26.95 -6.96 -24.11
CA GLY A 209 27.51 -8.29 -24.35
C GLY A 209 29.04 -8.30 -24.32
N GLU A 210 29.67 -8.87 -25.37
CA GLU A 210 31.11 -9.21 -25.36
C GLU A 210 32.03 -8.06 -25.82
N GLY A 211 31.52 -7.08 -26.57
CA GLY A 211 32.32 -5.96 -27.10
C GLY A 211 32.26 -4.72 -26.23
N ALA A 212 33.30 -3.89 -26.23
CA ALA A 212 33.25 -2.57 -25.65
C ALA A 212 32.58 -1.59 -26.65
N LEU A 213 31.74 -0.69 -26.15
CA LEU A 213 31.05 0.32 -26.94
C LEU A 213 31.43 1.72 -26.44
N THR A 214 31.76 2.63 -27.37
CA THR A 214 31.81 4.06 -27.11
C THR A 214 30.48 4.67 -27.54
N VAL A 215 29.87 5.41 -26.65
CA VAL A 215 28.50 5.91 -26.80
C VAL A 215 28.49 7.41 -26.58
N ALA A 216 27.76 8.14 -27.44
CA ALA A 216 27.44 9.56 -27.22
C ALA A 216 26.08 9.67 -26.52
N VAL A 217 26.04 10.44 -25.46
CA VAL A 217 24.84 10.67 -24.64
C VAL A 217 23.78 11.40 -25.45
N THR A 218 22.57 10.84 -25.54
CA THR A 218 21.40 11.49 -26.20
C THR A 218 20.34 11.95 -25.21
N ARG A 219 20.16 11.23 -24.08
CA ARG A 219 19.20 11.57 -23.02
C ARG A 219 19.79 11.27 -21.65
N THR A 220 19.46 12.10 -20.65
CA THR A 220 19.96 11.97 -19.27
C THR A 220 18.82 12.14 -18.26
N GLY A 221 19.00 11.67 -17.03
CA GLY A 221 18.09 11.87 -15.91
C GLY A 221 16.68 11.35 -16.19
N ASP A 222 15.67 12.20 -15.98
CA ASP A 222 14.26 11.86 -16.14
C ASP A 222 13.84 11.61 -17.60
N ASP A 223 14.64 12.04 -18.56
CA ASP A 223 14.35 11.91 -19.99
C ASP A 223 14.87 10.58 -20.59
N THR A 224 15.61 9.76 -19.81
CA THR A 224 16.01 8.43 -20.27
C THR A 224 14.81 7.52 -20.47
N THR A 225 14.91 6.60 -21.41
CA THR A 225 13.85 5.63 -21.73
C THR A 225 13.42 4.83 -20.51
N LEU A 226 14.38 4.36 -19.70
CA LEU A 226 14.09 3.61 -18.47
C LEU A 226 13.37 4.49 -17.43
N SER A 227 13.80 5.75 -17.23
CA SER A 227 13.12 6.70 -16.34
C SER A 227 11.68 6.97 -16.78
N GLN A 228 11.44 7.12 -18.08
CA GLN A 228 10.09 7.29 -18.62
C GLN A 228 9.21 6.04 -18.40
N ILE A 229 9.76 4.83 -18.56
CA ILE A 229 9.07 3.57 -18.25
C ILE A 229 8.73 3.52 -16.76
N MET A 230 9.68 3.80 -15.89
CA MET A 230 9.46 3.83 -14.42
C MET A 230 8.35 4.81 -14.06
N ARG A 231 8.34 6.00 -14.65
CA ARG A 231 7.29 7.00 -14.44
C ARG A 231 5.92 6.52 -14.93
N LEU A 232 5.85 5.89 -16.11
CA LEU A 232 4.61 5.31 -16.61
C LEU A 232 4.06 4.21 -15.69
N VAL A 233 4.94 3.38 -15.13
CA VAL A 233 4.55 2.35 -14.15
C VAL A 233 4.07 2.98 -12.85
N GLN A 234 4.76 4.03 -12.35
CA GLN A 234 4.34 4.78 -11.16
C GLN A 234 2.99 5.45 -11.37
N ASP A 235 2.77 6.11 -12.49
CA ASP A 235 1.50 6.76 -12.83
C ASP A 235 0.36 5.73 -12.95
N ALA A 236 0.65 4.57 -13.55
CA ALA A 236 -0.30 3.46 -13.61
C ALA A 236 -0.64 2.90 -12.22
N GLN A 237 0.35 2.79 -11.33
CA GLN A 237 0.12 2.36 -9.93
C GLN A 237 -0.63 3.42 -9.12
N ALA A 238 -0.39 4.70 -9.37
CA ALA A 238 -1.08 5.82 -8.73
C ALA A 238 -2.51 6.02 -9.26
N SER A 239 -2.81 5.52 -10.46
CA SER A 239 -4.14 5.64 -11.06
C SER A 239 -5.16 4.82 -10.26
N ARG A 240 -6.30 5.46 -9.89
CA ARG A 240 -7.40 4.76 -9.19
C ARG A 240 -8.20 3.94 -10.18
N SER A 241 -8.36 2.65 -9.89
CA SER A 241 -9.21 1.78 -10.67
C SER A 241 -10.68 2.17 -10.54
N ARG A 242 -11.51 1.79 -11.50
CA ARG A 242 -12.96 2.00 -11.45
C ARG A 242 -13.60 1.26 -10.27
N PHE A 243 -13.11 0.07 -9.97
CA PHE A 243 -13.56 -0.71 -8.82
C PHE A 243 -13.19 -0.03 -7.49
N GLN A 244 -12.02 0.58 -7.40
CA GLN A 244 -11.63 1.32 -6.21
C GLN A 244 -12.50 2.56 -5.98
N GLN A 245 -12.84 3.30 -7.05
CA GLN A 245 -13.79 4.42 -6.95
C GLN A 245 -15.20 3.97 -6.51
N LEU A 246 -15.66 2.80 -6.97
CA LEU A 246 -16.93 2.21 -6.52
C LEU A 246 -16.87 1.80 -5.06
N ALA A 247 -15.75 1.20 -4.62
CA ALA A 247 -15.53 0.86 -3.22
C ALA A 247 -15.52 2.07 -2.30
N ASP A 248 -14.80 3.13 -2.67
CA ASP A 248 -14.76 4.39 -1.93
C ASP A 248 -16.17 4.99 -1.79
N ARG A 249 -16.96 4.97 -2.86
CA ARG A 249 -18.35 5.44 -2.85
C ARG A 249 -19.24 4.55 -1.97
N ALA A 250 -19.09 3.24 -2.05
CA ALA A 250 -19.83 2.30 -1.21
C ALA A 250 -19.46 2.49 0.27
N ALA A 251 -18.18 2.64 0.59
CA ALA A 251 -17.69 2.92 1.94
C ALA A 251 -18.26 4.23 2.50
N PHE A 252 -18.31 5.29 1.69
CA PHE A 252 -18.95 6.55 2.06
C PHE A 252 -20.42 6.35 2.44
N TRP A 253 -21.21 5.73 1.56
CA TRP A 253 -22.63 5.51 1.82
C TRP A 253 -22.88 4.59 3.01
N LEU A 254 -22.10 3.51 3.15
CA LEU A 254 -22.19 2.62 4.30
C LEU A 254 -21.88 3.37 5.61
N THR A 255 -20.90 4.28 5.61
CA THR A 255 -20.58 5.11 6.77
C THR A 255 -21.77 6.02 7.14
N ILE A 256 -22.36 6.71 6.16
CA ILE A 256 -23.52 7.59 6.41
C ILE A 256 -24.72 6.79 6.91
N ILE A 257 -25.01 5.64 6.29
CA ILE A 257 -26.10 4.75 6.70
C ILE A 257 -25.83 4.20 8.11
N ALA A 258 -24.62 3.75 8.39
CA ALA A 258 -24.25 3.21 9.70
C ALA A 258 -24.46 4.24 10.82
N ILE A 259 -23.97 5.47 10.64
CA ILE A 259 -24.18 6.55 11.61
C ILE A 259 -25.67 6.91 11.72
N GLY A 260 -26.36 6.99 10.55
CA GLY A 260 -27.80 7.28 10.48
C GLY A 260 -28.68 6.24 11.12
N VAL A 261 -28.26 4.96 11.19
CA VAL A 261 -28.97 3.87 11.88
C VAL A 261 -28.51 3.77 13.35
N ALA A 262 -27.22 3.95 13.63
CA ALA A 262 -26.69 3.85 14.99
C ALA A 262 -27.32 4.87 15.95
N ALA A 263 -27.48 6.12 15.52
CA ALA A 263 -28.11 7.15 16.36
C ALA A 263 -29.56 6.85 16.73
N PRO A 264 -30.49 6.55 15.80
CA PRO A 264 -31.83 6.08 16.14
C PRO A 264 -31.83 4.81 17.00
N THR A 265 -30.95 3.85 16.73
CA THR A 265 -30.82 2.63 17.54
C THR A 265 -30.59 2.97 19.00
N PHE A 266 -29.67 3.89 19.30
CA PHE A 266 -29.43 4.34 20.66
C PHE A 266 -30.68 4.93 21.32
N PHE A 267 -31.34 5.88 20.68
CA PHE A 267 -32.51 6.55 21.24
C PHE A 267 -33.74 5.66 21.36
N ILE A 268 -33.95 4.74 20.42
CA ILE A 268 -35.08 3.79 20.45
C ILE A 268 -34.93 2.84 21.65
N TRP A 269 -33.75 2.22 21.83
CA TRP A 269 -33.54 1.32 22.96
C TRP A 269 -33.57 2.04 24.31
N LEU A 270 -33.08 3.28 24.37
CA LEU A 270 -33.21 4.10 25.56
C LEU A 270 -34.66 4.43 25.85
N GLY A 271 -35.47 4.79 24.85
CA GLY A 271 -36.88 5.09 24.97
C GLY A 271 -37.76 3.90 25.35
N VAL A 272 -37.39 2.70 24.94
CA VAL A 272 -38.08 1.47 25.35
C VAL A 272 -37.72 1.04 26.79
N GLY A 273 -36.74 1.73 27.43
CA GLY A 273 -36.34 1.42 28.80
C GLY A 273 -35.37 0.26 28.95
N ALA A 274 -34.68 -0.15 27.87
CA ALA A 274 -33.73 -1.27 27.90
C ALA A 274 -32.42 -0.98 28.67
N GLY A 275 -32.25 0.28 29.11
CA GLY A 275 -31.02 0.73 29.80
C GLY A 275 -29.95 1.22 28.87
N VAL A 276 -29.06 2.06 29.43
CA VAL A 276 -28.00 2.75 28.64
C VAL A 276 -26.97 1.75 28.13
N THR A 277 -26.54 0.81 28.95
CA THR A 277 -25.55 -0.24 28.55
C THR A 277 -26.04 -1.00 27.32
N PHE A 278 -27.28 -1.47 27.33
CA PHE A 278 -27.87 -2.19 26.20
C PHE A 278 -27.96 -1.31 24.93
N ALA A 279 -28.40 -0.07 25.09
CA ALA A 279 -28.48 0.87 23.97
C ALA A 279 -27.10 1.16 23.36
N VAL A 280 -26.06 1.38 24.17
CA VAL A 280 -24.69 1.59 23.71
C VAL A 280 -24.15 0.35 23.02
N THR A 281 -24.30 -0.84 23.60
CA THR A 281 -23.87 -2.10 22.99
C THR A 281 -24.44 -2.27 21.58
N ARG A 282 -25.76 -2.07 21.40
CA ARG A 282 -26.43 -2.19 20.09
C ARG A 282 -25.95 -1.13 19.11
N THR A 283 -25.71 0.08 19.58
CA THR A 283 -25.18 1.17 18.76
C THR A 283 -23.77 0.87 18.26
N VAL A 284 -22.87 0.46 19.14
CA VAL A 284 -21.49 0.04 18.77
C VAL A 284 -21.53 -1.15 17.82
N THR A 285 -22.39 -2.15 18.09
CA THR A 285 -22.57 -3.31 17.21
C THR A 285 -22.95 -2.91 15.78
N VAL A 286 -23.91 -1.97 15.63
CA VAL A 286 -24.29 -1.43 14.31
C VAL A 286 -23.12 -0.79 13.59
N LEU A 287 -22.35 0.05 14.29
CA LEU A 287 -21.19 0.74 13.72
C LEU A 287 -20.10 -0.25 13.27
N VAL A 288 -19.81 -1.27 14.08
CA VAL A 288 -18.77 -2.27 13.80
C VAL A 288 -19.17 -3.19 12.64
N ILE A 289 -20.40 -3.71 12.64
CA ILE A 289 -20.89 -4.60 11.57
C ILE A 289 -20.98 -3.88 10.23
N ALA A 290 -21.33 -2.61 10.23
CA ALA A 290 -21.41 -1.81 9.01
C ALA A 290 -20.04 -1.40 8.44
N CYS A 291 -18.93 -1.72 9.13
CA CYS A 291 -17.59 -1.34 8.68
C CYS A 291 -17.21 -2.06 7.38
N PRO A 292 -16.95 -1.33 6.27
CA PRO A 292 -16.62 -1.92 4.97
C PRO A 292 -15.15 -2.38 4.88
N HIS A 293 -14.60 -2.95 5.95
CA HIS A 293 -13.18 -3.29 6.04
C HIS A 293 -12.74 -4.27 4.93
N ALA A 294 -13.55 -5.32 4.70
CA ALA A 294 -13.27 -6.29 3.64
C ALA A 294 -13.25 -5.66 2.23
N LEU A 295 -14.12 -4.68 1.98
CA LEU A 295 -14.18 -3.97 0.70
C LEU A 295 -12.95 -3.08 0.48
N GLY A 296 -12.49 -2.39 1.53
CA GLY A 296 -11.28 -1.57 1.50
C GLY A 296 -10.00 -2.38 1.30
N LEU A 297 -9.97 -3.64 1.75
CA LEU A 297 -8.83 -4.55 1.62
C LEU A 297 -8.80 -5.32 0.30
N ALA A 298 -9.93 -5.88 -0.12
CA ALA A 298 -9.97 -6.85 -1.23
C ALA A 298 -9.56 -6.21 -2.56
N ILE A 299 -10.01 -5.00 -2.84
CA ILE A 299 -9.77 -4.35 -4.14
C ILE A 299 -8.29 -3.96 -4.34
N PRO A 300 -7.63 -3.24 -3.41
CA PRO A 300 -6.19 -2.99 -3.54
C PRO A 300 -5.36 -4.28 -3.63
N LEU A 301 -5.68 -5.29 -2.84
CA LEU A 301 -4.95 -6.56 -2.81
C LEU A 301 -5.07 -7.32 -4.14
N VAL A 302 -6.30 -7.47 -4.68
CA VAL A 302 -6.52 -8.14 -5.97
C VAL A 302 -5.84 -7.38 -7.10
N THR A 303 -5.94 -6.06 -7.11
CA THR A 303 -5.31 -5.23 -8.14
C THR A 303 -3.79 -5.31 -8.07
N ALA A 304 -3.21 -5.27 -6.88
CA ALA A 304 -1.78 -5.42 -6.66
C ALA A 304 -1.28 -6.78 -7.16
N ASN A 305 -1.92 -7.89 -6.72
CA ASN A 305 -1.57 -9.24 -7.15
C ASN A 305 -1.71 -9.42 -8.67
N ALA A 306 -2.79 -8.93 -9.27
CA ALA A 306 -3.00 -9.03 -10.72
C ALA A 306 -1.93 -8.25 -11.51
N THR A 307 -1.52 -7.07 -11.02
CA THR A 307 -0.46 -6.28 -11.67
C THR A 307 0.90 -6.97 -11.53
N THR A 308 1.20 -7.54 -10.36
CA THR A 308 2.44 -8.31 -10.14
C THR A 308 2.49 -9.54 -11.03
N MET A 309 1.43 -10.34 -11.07
CA MET A 309 1.35 -11.52 -11.96
C MET A 309 1.49 -11.15 -13.44
N ALA A 310 0.91 -10.01 -13.86
CA ALA A 310 1.08 -9.51 -15.22
C ALA A 310 2.55 -9.17 -15.51
N ALA A 311 3.21 -8.45 -14.60
CA ALA A 311 4.62 -8.08 -14.73
C ALA A 311 5.56 -9.30 -14.75
N GLU A 312 5.34 -10.28 -13.88
CA GLU A 312 6.08 -11.56 -13.86
C GLU A 312 5.96 -12.35 -15.17
N ASN A 313 4.87 -12.14 -15.92
CA ASN A 313 4.65 -12.73 -17.23
C ASN A 313 4.98 -11.78 -18.41
N GLY A 314 5.76 -10.72 -18.17
CA GLY A 314 6.22 -9.79 -19.20
C GLY A 314 5.14 -8.82 -19.71
N VAL A 315 4.00 -8.72 -19.01
CA VAL A 315 2.90 -7.81 -19.36
C VAL A 315 2.93 -6.56 -18.49
N LEU A 316 3.30 -5.42 -19.08
CA LEU A 316 3.31 -4.13 -18.38
C LEU A 316 1.92 -3.48 -18.43
N VAL A 317 1.28 -3.34 -17.27
CA VAL A 317 -0.03 -2.71 -17.17
C VAL A 317 0.12 -1.19 -17.15
N ARG A 318 -0.15 -0.52 -18.28
CA ARG A 318 -0.08 0.93 -18.41
C ARG A 318 -1.36 1.65 -17.94
N ASN A 319 -2.49 0.98 -17.98
CA ASN A 319 -3.78 1.54 -17.59
C ASN A 319 -4.62 0.49 -16.87
N ARG A 320 -4.87 0.71 -15.58
CA ARG A 320 -5.63 -0.21 -14.73
C ARG A 320 -7.08 -0.38 -15.18
N GLU A 321 -7.74 0.69 -15.61
CA GLU A 321 -9.12 0.61 -16.09
C GLU A 321 -9.22 -0.25 -17.36
N ALA A 322 -8.28 -0.10 -18.27
CA ALA A 322 -8.20 -0.93 -19.47
C ALA A 322 -7.91 -2.41 -19.11
N PHE A 323 -7.02 -2.65 -18.16
CA PHE A 323 -6.71 -4.01 -17.67
C PHE A 323 -7.94 -4.67 -17.01
N GLU A 324 -8.70 -3.94 -16.19
CA GLU A 324 -9.95 -4.42 -15.58
C GLU A 324 -11.02 -4.74 -16.62
N ARG A 325 -11.08 -4.00 -17.74
CA ARG A 325 -11.97 -4.26 -18.88
C ARG A 325 -11.56 -5.49 -19.67
N GLY A 326 -10.36 -5.98 -19.49
CA GLY A 326 -9.85 -7.19 -20.17
C GLY A 326 -10.76 -8.41 -20.00
N LYS A 327 -11.45 -8.52 -18.88
CA LYS A 327 -12.43 -9.58 -18.62
C LYS A 327 -13.68 -9.53 -19.53
N ASP A 328 -14.00 -8.37 -20.08
CA ASP A 328 -15.20 -8.11 -20.88
C ASP A 328 -14.91 -8.13 -22.41
N ILE A 329 -13.65 -8.49 -22.80
CA ILE A 329 -13.23 -8.57 -24.20
C ILE A 329 -13.95 -9.73 -24.88
N ALA A 330 -14.70 -9.42 -25.94
CA ALA A 330 -15.40 -10.41 -26.75
C ALA A 330 -14.60 -10.81 -28.00
N TYR A 331 -13.71 -9.93 -28.49
CA TYR A 331 -12.91 -10.13 -29.71
C TYR A 331 -11.47 -9.73 -29.47
N VAL A 332 -10.55 -10.55 -29.95
CA VAL A 332 -9.10 -10.26 -29.93
C VAL A 332 -8.62 -10.23 -31.37
N ALA A 333 -8.09 -9.08 -31.82
CA ALA A 333 -7.42 -8.95 -33.11
C ALA A 333 -5.92 -9.09 -32.88
N LEU A 334 -5.30 -10.08 -33.51
CA LEU A 334 -3.87 -10.33 -33.43
C LEU A 334 -3.21 -9.96 -34.74
N ASP A 335 -2.13 -9.17 -34.68
CA ASP A 335 -1.27 -8.96 -35.83
C ASP A 335 -0.47 -10.25 -36.12
N LYS A 336 -0.20 -10.50 -37.40
CA LYS A 336 0.49 -11.71 -37.82
C LYS A 336 2.01 -11.55 -37.64
N THR A 337 2.57 -10.49 -38.22
CA THR A 337 4.03 -10.36 -38.37
C THR A 337 4.64 -9.71 -37.12
N GLY A 338 5.57 -10.40 -36.47
CA GLY A 338 6.19 -9.94 -35.23
C GLY A 338 5.32 -10.11 -33.98
N THR A 339 4.08 -10.64 -34.10
CA THR A 339 3.18 -10.95 -32.98
C THR A 339 2.85 -12.45 -32.91
N LEU A 340 2.43 -13.04 -34.03
CA LEU A 340 2.14 -14.48 -34.12
C LEU A 340 3.29 -15.27 -34.79
N THR A 341 4.16 -14.59 -35.48
CA THR A 341 5.31 -15.15 -36.17
C THR A 341 6.58 -14.38 -35.82
N GLU A 342 7.68 -15.09 -35.73
CA GLU A 342 9.04 -14.50 -35.63
C GLU A 342 9.38 -13.88 -37.00
N GLY A 343 9.06 -12.69 -37.26
CA GLY A 343 9.23 -11.90 -38.48
C GLY A 343 9.92 -12.52 -39.71
#